data_58549e44670a3cf9fe3a1e68a23ce826
#
_entry.id   58549e44670a3cf9fe3a1e68a23ce826
#
_cell.length_a   1.000
_cell.length_b   1.000
_cell.length_c   1.000
_cell.angle_alpha   90.00
_cell.angle_beta   90.00
_cell.angle_gamma   90.00
#
_symmetry.space_group_name_H-M   'P 1'
#
loop_
_entity.id
_entity.type
_entity.pdbx_description
1 polymer ?
#
loop_
_entity_poly.entity_id
_entity_poly.type
_entity_poly.pdbx_seq_one_letter_code
_entity_poly.pdbx_strand_id
1 'polypeptide(L)'
;MRPGCAVVVPWVSSEQLARFLTNWNVKDPNVEWLVAEHDPERTGSGATKNRGIARALSMGFELVVVIDDDCYPQNLGVSDLMTLADCHAAALRPQNVQLFTQVTEPPSRGTPYSTRTAKLPVAASMGFWTEVGDYCAVRQLAFESEPMEHFTDPIHGSYFPLCGMNLAFYPEEWEPWCRFIEVPRYDDIWMGWLWQREAYRRGYCFNLGGPTVRHARQSNVWNNLRDEAKHLERNETLWRDIALMQHDDYDSLRSLLPV
;
A
#
# COMPACT_ATOMS: atom_id res chain seq x y z
N MET A 1 6.94 -20.67 7.04
CA MET A 1 6.75 -19.74 5.90
C MET A 1 5.94 -20.44 4.83
N ARG A 2 4.96 -19.80 4.22
CA ARG A 2 4.47 -20.30 2.94
C ARG A 2 5.61 -20.24 1.94
N PRO A 3 5.88 -21.31 1.21
CA PRO A 3 6.82 -21.24 0.09
C PRO A 3 6.36 -20.10 -0.83
N GLY A 4 7.25 -19.20 -1.21
CA GLY A 4 6.94 -18.16 -2.18
C GLY A 4 6.57 -16.76 -1.64
N CYS A 5 6.78 -16.45 -0.34
CA CYS A 5 6.58 -15.08 0.20
C CYS A 5 7.92 -14.42 0.55
N ALA A 6 8.12 -13.18 0.10
CA ALA A 6 9.23 -12.31 0.51
C ALA A 6 8.71 -11.06 1.25
N VAL A 7 9.52 -10.55 2.17
CA VAL A 7 9.33 -9.26 2.83
C VAL A 7 10.38 -8.29 2.30
N VAL A 8 9.94 -7.21 1.65
CA VAL A 8 10.79 -6.16 1.10
C VAL A 8 10.84 -4.99 2.05
N VAL A 9 12.04 -4.60 2.46
CA VAL A 9 12.29 -3.50 3.41
C VAL A 9 13.22 -2.49 2.76
N PRO A 10 12.75 -1.32 2.33
CA PRO A 10 13.62 -0.23 1.90
C PRO A 10 14.30 0.39 3.12
N TRP A 11 15.60 0.69 3.04
CA TRP A 11 16.31 1.32 4.14
C TRP A 11 17.42 2.26 3.66
N VAL A 12 17.72 3.28 4.47
CA VAL A 12 18.75 4.28 4.20
C VAL A 12 19.84 4.24 5.28
N SER A 13 19.47 4.02 6.53
CA SER A 13 20.38 4.03 7.69
C SER A 13 20.55 2.63 8.25
N SER A 14 21.80 2.17 8.36
CA SER A 14 22.12 0.87 9.00
C SER A 14 21.64 0.79 10.47
N GLU A 15 21.61 1.92 11.18
CA GLU A 15 21.05 1.98 12.53
C GLU A 15 19.54 1.71 12.52
N GLN A 16 18.82 2.31 11.56
CA GLN A 16 17.38 2.12 11.41
C GLN A 16 17.06 0.67 11.04
N LEU A 17 17.80 0.09 10.08
CA LEU A 17 17.65 -1.31 9.72
C LEU A 17 17.94 -2.23 10.92
N ALA A 18 19.00 -1.98 11.68
CA ALA A 18 19.31 -2.79 12.87
C ALA A 18 18.19 -2.71 13.92
N ARG A 19 17.60 -1.53 14.11
CA ARG A 19 16.44 -1.33 14.97
C ARG A 19 15.22 -2.11 14.46
N PHE A 20 14.96 -2.05 13.17
CA PHE A 20 13.89 -2.82 12.51
C PHE A 20 14.06 -4.32 12.77
N LEU A 21 15.21 -4.88 12.44
CA LEU A 21 15.52 -6.30 12.62
C LEU A 21 15.38 -6.76 14.08
N THR A 22 15.83 -5.92 15.01
CA THR A 22 15.72 -6.20 16.45
C THR A 22 14.25 -6.23 16.90
N ASN A 23 13.44 -5.26 16.51
CA ASN A 23 12.03 -5.19 16.90
C ASN A 23 11.22 -6.34 16.30
N TRP A 24 11.53 -6.77 15.06
CA TRP A 24 10.89 -7.90 14.40
C TRP A 24 11.51 -9.26 14.78
N ASN A 25 12.44 -9.27 15.74
CA ASN A 25 13.12 -10.48 16.22
C ASN A 25 13.75 -11.32 15.09
N VAL A 26 14.29 -10.64 14.07
CA VAL A 26 15.01 -11.29 12.97
C VAL A 26 16.41 -11.64 13.45
N LYS A 27 16.66 -12.93 13.68
CA LYS A 27 17.93 -13.44 14.21
C LYS A 27 19.02 -13.53 13.15
N ASP A 28 18.65 -13.84 11.92
CA ASP A 28 19.55 -13.90 10.78
C ASP A 28 19.03 -12.95 9.68
N PRO A 29 19.73 -11.83 9.42
CA PRO A 29 19.32 -10.89 8.38
C PRO A 29 19.59 -11.41 6.95
N ASN A 30 20.31 -12.53 6.78
CA ASN A 30 20.63 -13.10 5.47
C ASN A 30 19.63 -14.18 5.04
N VAL A 31 18.49 -14.29 5.70
CA VAL A 31 17.45 -15.22 5.26
C VAL A 31 16.90 -14.79 3.90
N GLU A 32 16.73 -15.75 2.99
CA GLU A 32 16.37 -15.48 1.59
C GLU A 32 15.05 -14.70 1.44
N TRP A 33 14.08 -14.93 2.32
CA TRP A 33 12.78 -14.27 2.27
C TRP A 33 12.77 -12.80 2.73
N LEU A 34 13.86 -12.30 3.33
CA LEU A 34 14.00 -10.89 3.73
C LEU A 34 14.85 -10.14 2.71
N VAL A 35 14.20 -9.33 1.90
CA VAL A 35 14.86 -8.50 0.89
C VAL A 35 15.02 -7.09 1.46
N ALA A 36 16.10 -6.88 2.23
CA ALA A 36 16.48 -5.54 2.69
C ALA A 36 17.20 -4.79 1.56
N GLU A 37 16.55 -3.72 1.04
CA GLU A 37 17.06 -2.98 -0.11
C GLU A 37 17.61 -1.63 0.33
N HIS A 38 18.90 -1.39 0.08
CA HIS A 38 19.59 -0.17 0.49
C HIS A 38 19.40 0.97 -0.53
N ASP A 39 19.15 2.17 -0.01
CA ASP A 39 19.08 3.41 -0.80
C ASP A 39 20.17 4.40 -0.41
N PRO A 40 21.46 4.15 -0.78
CA PRO A 40 22.59 4.99 -0.38
C PRO A 40 22.52 6.39 -1.01
N GLU A 41 21.93 6.50 -2.18
CA GLU A 41 21.83 7.74 -2.94
C GLU A 41 20.56 8.53 -2.61
N ARG A 42 19.69 7.97 -1.75
CA ARG A 42 18.38 8.54 -1.40
C ARG A 42 17.53 8.83 -2.65
N THR A 43 17.48 7.85 -3.54
CA THR A 43 16.70 7.92 -4.79
C THR A 43 15.18 7.95 -4.53
N GLY A 44 14.78 7.62 -3.31
CA GLY A 44 13.39 7.63 -2.86
C GLY A 44 12.83 6.25 -2.56
N SER A 45 11.84 6.23 -1.71
CA SER A 45 11.19 5.02 -1.23
C SER A 45 10.65 4.17 -2.38
N GLY A 46 9.98 4.77 -3.37
CA GLY A 46 9.38 4.07 -4.50
C GLY A 46 10.41 3.33 -5.36
N ALA A 47 11.51 4.00 -5.76
CA ALA A 47 12.57 3.37 -6.55
C ALA A 47 13.20 2.19 -5.78
N THR A 48 13.43 2.36 -4.48
CA THR A 48 14.02 1.32 -3.62
C THR A 48 13.07 0.13 -3.45
N LYS A 49 11.78 0.38 -3.23
CA LYS A 49 10.74 -0.66 -3.19
C LYS A 49 10.68 -1.45 -4.51
N ASN A 50 10.71 -0.75 -5.67
CA ASN A 50 10.71 -1.40 -6.98
C ASN A 50 11.92 -2.34 -7.17
N ARG A 51 13.13 -1.91 -6.77
CA ARG A 51 14.32 -2.78 -6.83
C ARG A 51 14.16 -4.01 -5.94
N GLY A 52 13.68 -3.82 -4.70
CA GLY A 52 13.44 -4.92 -3.76
C GLY A 52 12.40 -5.92 -4.29
N ILE A 53 11.31 -5.44 -4.88
CA ILE A 53 10.28 -6.29 -5.50
C ILE A 53 10.87 -7.08 -6.67
N ALA A 54 11.59 -6.42 -7.59
CA ALA A 54 12.23 -7.08 -8.72
C ALA A 54 13.24 -8.16 -8.26
N ARG A 55 13.99 -7.89 -7.20
CA ARG A 55 14.89 -8.86 -6.59
C ARG A 55 14.13 -10.04 -6.00
N ALA A 56 13.05 -9.82 -5.26
CA ALA A 56 12.21 -10.89 -4.72
C ALA A 56 11.66 -11.79 -5.83
N LEU A 57 11.16 -11.20 -6.93
CA LEU A 57 10.69 -11.95 -8.10
C LEU A 57 11.82 -12.77 -8.75
N SER A 58 13.02 -12.21 -8.90
CA SER A 58 14.17 -12.93 -9.46
C SER A 58 14.62 -14.13 -8.61
N MET A 59 14.28 -14.13 -7.33
CA MET A 59 14.51 -15.24 -6.39
C MET A 59 13.37 -16.26 -6.37
N GLY A 60 12.32 -16.06 -7.18
CA GLY A 60 11.17 -16.97 -7.31
C GLY A 60 10.08 -16.79 -6.25
N PHE A 61 10.03 -15.66 -5.57
CA PHE A 61 8.94 -15.34 -4.65
C PHE A 61 7.72 -14.82 -5.41
N GLU A 62 6.55 -15.36 -5.12
CA GLU A 62 5.29 -14.98 -5.77
C GLU A 62 4.57 -13.86 -5.01
N LEU A 63 4.52 -13.95 -3.68
CA LEU A 63 3.91 -12.97 -2.79
C LEU A 63 4.98 -12.04 -2.23
N VAL A 64 4.74 -10.74 -2.32
CA VAL A 64 5.62 -9.73 -1.72
C VAL A 64 4.84 -8.94 -0.66
N VAL A 65 5.46 -8.79 0.50
CA VAL A 65 5.04 -7.84 1.54
C VAL A 65 6.06 -6.70 1.55
N VAL A 66 5.60 -5.48 1.33
CA VAL A 66 6.41 -4.27 1.45
C VAL A 66 6.15 -3.65 2.81
N ILE A 67 7.20 -3.36 3.57
CA ILE A 67 7.11 -2.74 4.89
C ILE A 67 8.24 -1.73 5.08
N ASP A 68 7.95 -0.53 5.59
CA ASP A 68 8.97 0.49 5.84
C ASP A 68 9.78 0.18 7.11
N ASP A 69 11.04 0.60 7.13
CA ASP A 69 12.02 0.30 8.18
C ASP A 69 11.73 0.96 9.56
N ASP A 70 10.71 1.82 9.62
CA ASP A 70 10.19 2.45 10.85
C ASP A 70 8.83 1.90 11.30
N CYS A 71 8.39 0.81 10.67
CA CYS A 71 7.21 0.05 11.06
C CYS A 71 7.59 -1.16 11.90
N TYR A 72 6.97 -1.30 13.07
CA TYR A 72 7.30 -2.32 14.06
C TYR A 72 6.09 -3.18 14.43
N PRO A 73 6.29 -4.36 15.04
CA PRO A 73 5.17 -5.18 15.47
C PRO A 73 4.31 -4.43 16.48
N GLN A 74 2.99 -4.52 16.29
CA GLN A 74 2.03 -4.10 17.29
C GLN A 74 1.63 -5.36 18.08
N ASN A 75 1.72 -5.35 19.41
CA ASN A 75 1.51 -6.48 20.32
C ASN A 75 0.10 -7.16 20.26
N LEU A 76 -0.64 -7.02 19.17
CA LEU A 76 -1.99 -7.55 18.97
C LEU A 76 -2.01 -8.60 17.83
N GLY A 77 -1.25 -9.71 18.01
CA GLY A 77 -1.33 -10.86 17.10
C GLY A 77 -0.31 -10.87 15.95
N VAL A 78 0.49 -9.82 15.79
CA VAL A 78 1.61 -9.76 14.83
C VAL A 78 2.90 -9.54 15.59
N SER A 79 3.63 -10.63 15.87
CA SER A 79 4.85 -10.61 16.70
C SER A 79 6.14 -10.65 15.89
N ASP A 80 6.06 -11.06 14.63
CA ASP A 80 7.20 -11.23 13.73
C ASP A 80 6.76 -11.06 12.26
N LEU A 81 7.74 -10.91 11.36
CA LEU A 81 7.50 -10.69 9.92
C LEU A 81 6.79 -11.86 9.24
N MET A 82 6.90 -13.05 9.80
CA MET A 82 6.25 -14.24 9.26
C MET A 82 4.75 -14.19 9.54
N THR A 83 4.37 -13.87 10.77
CA THR A 83 2.97 -13.66 11.17
C THR A 83 2.36 -12.51 10.38
N LEU A 84 3.10 -11.42 10.14
CA LEU A 84 2.67 -10.31 9.28
C LEU A 84 2.33 -10.81 7.87
N ALA A 85 3.24 -11.58 7.25
CA ALA A 85 3.05 -12.13 5.91
C ALA A 85 1.87 -13.11 5.84
N ASP A 86 1.66 -13.95 6.86
CA ASP A 86 0.53 -14.88 6.92
C ASP A 86 -0.81 -14.14 7.06
N CYS A 87 -0.86 -13.05 7.84
CA CYS A 87 -2.03 -12.20 7.95
C CYS A 87 -2.38 -11.53 6.62
N HIS A 88 -1.40 -10.97 5.93
CA HIS A 88 -1.62 -10.41 4.59
C HIS A 88 -2.08 -11.48 3.60
N ALA A 89 -1.45 -12.64 3.57
CA ALA A 89 -1.85 -13.74 2.69
C ALA A 89 -3.29 -14.24 2.98
N ALA A 90 -3.74 -14.16 4.22
CA ALA A 90 -5.14 -14.43 4.56
C ALA A 90 -6.07 -13.32 4.05
N ALA A 91 -5.67 -12.05 4.14
CA ALA A 91 -6.41 -10.89 3.67
C ALA A 91 -6.53 -10.81 2.14
N LEU A 92 -5.59 -11.42 1.39
CA LEU A 92 -5.63 -11.53 -0.08
C LEU A 92 -6.62 -12.58 -0.61
N ARG A 93 -7.31 -13.32 0.27
CA ARG A 93 -8.38 -14.21 -0.16
C ARG A 93 -9.60 -13.42 -0.65
N PRO A 94 -10.41 -13.98 -1.58
CA PRO A 94 -11.58 -13.28 -2.11
C PRO A 94 -12.52 -12.80 -1.00
N GLN A 95 -12.92 -11.52 -1.07
CA GLN A 95 -13.72 -10.81 -0.08
C GLN A 95 -15.16 -10.55 -0.58
N ASN A 96 -16.10 -10.46 0.35
CA ASN A 96 -17.46 -10.02 0.05
C ASN A 96 -17.48 -8.48 0.00
N VAL A 97 -17.85 -7.94 -1.16
CA VAL A 97 -17.93 -6.49 -1.38
C VAL A 97 -19.36 -6.10 -1.66
N GLN A 98 -19.83 -5.03 -1.05
CA GLN A 98 -21.14 -4.45 -1.34
C GLN A 98 -21.07 -3.69 -2.67
N LEU A 99 -21.88 -4.10 -3.65
CA LEU A 99 -21.94 -3.48 -4.98
C LEU A 99 -23.04 -2.43 -5.11
N PHE A 100 -24.03 -2.47 -4.23
CA PHE A 100 -25.16 -1.54 -4.28
C PHE A 100 -25.34 -0.87 -2.93
N THR A 101 -25.37 0.46 -2.96
CA THR A 101 -25.72 1.26 -1.78
C THR A 101 -27.23 1.18 -1.56
N GLN A 102 -27.65 0.76 -0.37
CA GLN A 102 -29.04 0.80 0.05
C GLN A 102 -29.39 2.21 0.54
N VAL A 103 -30.47 2.76 0.04
CA VAL A 103 -30.97 4.09 0.43
C VAL A 103 -32.14 4.03 1.39
N THR A 104 -32.69 2.83 1.62
CA THR A 104 -33.79 2.58 2.56
C THR A 104 -33.69 1.20 3.20
N GLU A 105 -34.26 1.05 4.40
CA GLU A 105 -34.45 -0.26 5.05
C GLU A 105 -35.95 -0.45 5.34
N PRO A 106 -36.63 -1.47 4.79
CA PRO A 106 -36.14 -2.47 3.84
C PRO A 106 -35.75 -1.89 2.47
N PRO A 107 -34.97 -2.61 1.63
CA PRO A 107 -34.46 -2.12 0.35
C PRO A 107 -35.56 -1.65 -0.60
N SER A 108 -35.34 -0.49 -1.22
CA SER A 108 -36.27 0.10 -2.19
C SER A 108 -36.43 -0.75 -3.47
N ARG A 109 -37.53 -0.51 -4.19
CA ARG A 109 -37.76 -1.13 -5.49
C ARG A 109 -36.60 -0.83 -6.46
N GLY A 110 -36.13 -1.86 -7.17
CA GLY A 110 -35.00 -1.78 -8.08
C GLY A 110 -33.67 -2.23 -7.50
N THR A 111 -33.58 -2.40 -6.17
CA THR A 111 -32.44 -3.05 -5.54
C THR A 111 -32.41 -4.53 -5.92
N PRO A 112 -31.30 -5.05 -6.53
CA PRO A 112 -31.22 -6.44 -6.91
C PRO A 112 -31.37 -7.39 -5.71
N TYR A 113 -32.16 -8.46 -5.89
CA TYR A 113 -32.36 -9.44 -4.82
C TYR A 113 -31.20 -10.43 -4.67
N SER A 114 -30.50 -10.73 -5.77
CA SER A 114 -29.53 -11.81 -5.82
C SER A 114 -28.08 -11.37 -5.67
N THR A 115 -27.75 -10.08 -5.89
CA THR A 115 -26.35 -9.63 -5.97
C THR A 115 -26.14 -8.26 -5.33
N ARG A 116 -26.56 -8.11 -4.09
CA ARG A 116 -26.20 -6.92 -3.28
C ARG A 116 -24.73 -6.91 -2.91
N THR A 117 -24.17 -8.10 -2.74
CA THR A 117 -22.75 -8.33 -2.51
C THR A 117 -22.20 -9.30 -3.54
N ALA A 118 -20.96 -9.10 -3.95
CA ALA A 118 -20.22 -10.06 -4.76
C ALA A 118 -18.95 -10.49 -4.02
N LYS A 119 -18.53 -11.74 -4.24
CA LYS A 119 -17.25 -12.22 -3.76
C LYS A 119 -16.21 -11.92 -4.82
N LEU A 120 -15.37 -10.89 -4.57
CA LEU A 120 -14.35 -10.45 -5.51
C LEU A 120 -12.95 -10.92 -5.09
N PRO A 121 -12.07 -11.21 -6.05
CA PRO A 121 -10.65 -11.41 -5.77
C PRO A 121 -10.03 -10.10 -5.27
N VAL A 122 -8.95 -10.21 -4.50
CA VAL A 122 -8.26 -9.08 -3.87
C VAL A 122 -6.97 -8.78 -4.64
N ALA A 123 -6.80 -7.55 -5.10
CA ALA A 123 -5.60 -7.11 -5.80
C ALA A 123 -4.44 -6.87 -4.84
N ALA A 124 -4.71 -6.22 -3.71
CA ALA A 124 -3.72 -5.98 -2.67
C ALA A 124 -4.36 -5.93 -1.28
N SER A 125 -3.57 -6.27 -0.27
CA SER A 125 -3.88 -6.10 1.16
C SER A 125 -3.05 -4.96 1.71
N MET A 126 -3.71 -3.84 2.06
CA MET A 126 -3.10 -2.73 2.78
C MET A 126 -3.39 -2.88 4.27
N GLY A 127 -2.33 -3.11 5.04
CA GLY A 127 -2.41 -3.08 6.50
C GLY A 127 -2.39 -1.65 7.03
N PHE A 128 -2.82 -1.49 8.27
CA PHE A 128 -2.85 -0.19 8.94
C PHE A 128 -1.65 0.00 9.86
N TRP A 129 -1.59 1.19 10.45
CA TRP A 129 -0.55 1.56 11.40
C TRP A 129 -1.14 2.40 12.54
N THR A 130 -0.45 2.38 13.67
CA THR A 130 -0.78 3.16 14.86
C THR A 130 0.36 4.12 15.24
N GLU A 131 0.16 4.94 16.22
CA GLU A 131 1.03 5.98 16.79
C GLU A 131 1.20 7.17 15.85
N VAL A 132 2.23 7.20 14.97
CA VAL A 132 2.46 8.36 14.12
C VAL A 132 1.58 8.29 12.87
N GLY A 133 0.66 9.23 12.70
CA GLY A 133 -0.19 9.34 11.53
C GLY A 133 0.60 9.75 10.28
N ASP A 134 0.31 9.10 9.15
CA ASP A 134 0.87 9.50 7.85
C ASP A 134 -0.03 10.58 7.21
N TYR A 135 0.08 11.78 7.75
CA TYR A 135 -0.65 12.94 7.26
C TYR A 135 0.19 13.74 6.26
N CYS A 136 -0.48 14.43 5.33
CA CYS A 136 0.19 15.43 4.51
C CYS A 136 0.81 16.54 5.37
N ALA A 137 1.87 17.17 4.88
CA ALA A 137 2.62 18.17 5.63
C ALA A 137 1.77 19.37 6.05
N VAL A 138 0.80 19.79 5.22
CA VAL A 138 -0.13 20.87 5.54
C VAL A 138 -0.94 20.55 6.79
N ARG A 139 -1.48 19.31 6.90
CA ARG A 139 -2.22 18.88 8.08
C ARG A 139 -1.31 18.78 9.31
N GLN A 140 -0.08 18.25 9.14
CA GLN A 140 0.89 18.15 10.24
C GLN A 140 1.28 19.53 10.82
N LEU A 141 1.31 20.58 9.97
CA LEU A 141 1.58 21.95 10.39
C LEU A 141 0.37 22.64 11.04
N ALA A 142 -0.85 22.28 10.61
CA ALA A 142 -2.06 22.93 11.09
C ALA A 142 -2.63 22.31 12.38
N PHE A 143 -2.36 21.05 12.62
CA PHE A 143 -2.90 20.29 13.74
C PHE A 143 -1.81 19.48 14.41
N GLU A 144 -1.91 19.26 15.72
CA GLU A 144 -1.07 18.30 16.43
C GLU A 144 -1.28 16.88 15.87
N SER A 145 -0.25 16.05 15.97
CA SER A 145 -0.30 14.66 15.48
C SER A 145 -1.31 13.86 16.31
N GLU A 146 -2.50 13.69 15.80
CA GLU A 146 -3.49 12.78 16.36
C GLU A 146 -3.32 11.38 15.78
N PRO A 147 -3.61 10.30 16.53
CA PRO A 147 -3.69 8.96 15.98
C PRO A 147 -4.71 8.90 14.84
N MET A 148 -4.38 8.16 13.76
CA MET A 148 -5.34 7.95 12.68
C MET A 148 -6.38 6.90 13.08
N GLU A 149 -7.65 7.19 12.82
CA GLU A 149 -8.69 6.18 12.80
C GLU A 149 -8.76 5.56 11.41
N HIS A 150 -8.82 4.24 11.35
CA HIS A 150 -8.83 3.49 10.10
C HIS A 150 -10.18 2.82 9.85
N PHE A 151 -10.63 2.84 8.61
CA PHE A 151 -11.83 2.15 8.17
C PHE A 151 -11.47 0.81 7.54
N THR A 152 -12.08 -0.28 8.03
CA THR A 152 -11.69 -1.67 7.73
C THR A 152 -12.70 -2.35 6.81
N ASP A 153 -12.77 -1.95 5.55
CA ASP A 153 -13.66 -2.61 4.59
C ASP A 153 -12.96 -2.90 3.26
N PRO A 154 -13.29 -4.03 2.60
CA PRO A 154 -12.84 -4.25 1.23
C PRO A 154 -13.49 -3.21 0.31
N ILE A 155 -12.66 -2.55 -0.51
CA ILE A 155 -13.08 -1.45 -1.39
C ILE A 155 -13.06 -1.88 -2.85
N HIS A 156 -14.18 -1.59 -3.54
CA HIS A 156 -14.31 -1.71 -4.99
C HIS A 156 -15.05 -0.49 -5.56
N GLY A 157 -14.50 0.10 -6.63
CA GLY A 157 -15.12 1.22 -7.33
C GLY A 157 -14.91 2.61 -6.71
N SER A 158 -14.28 2.71 -5.55
CA SER A 158 -13.92 3.99 -4.91
C SER A 158 -12.41 4.14 -4.83
N TYR A 159 -11.89 5.33 -5.17
CA TYR A 159 -10.46 5.62 -5.08
C TYR A 159 -10.08 6.02 -3.65
N PHE A 160 -8.90 5.58 -3.23
CA PHE A 160 -8.32 5.91 -1.94
C PHE A 160 -6.80 6.05 -2.06
N PRO A 161 -6.10 6.77 -1.17
CA PRO A 161 -4.65 6.82 -1.14
C PRO A 161 -4.10 5.47 -0.67
N LEU A 162 -3.49 4.72 -1.60
CA LEU A 162 -2.80 3.48 -1.24
C LEU A 162 -1.51 3.83 -0.50
N CYS A 163 -1.23 3.15 0.60
CA CYS A 163 0.00 3.34 1.36
C CYS A 163 0.93 2.14 1.22
N GLY A 164 2.15 2.39 0.76
CA GLY A 164 3.19 1.39 0.57
C GLY A 164 3.98 1.03 1.83
N MET A 165 3.57 1.53 3.01
CA MET A 165 4.25 1.32 4.28
C MET A 165 4.01 -0.08 4.87
N ASN A 166 2.85 -0.69 4.54
CA ASN A 166 2.43 -2.01 5.02
C ASN A 166 1.48 -2.62 3.97
N LEU A 167 2.03 -3.17 2.89
CA LEU A 167 1.30 -3.54 1.69
C LEU A 167 1.73 -4.91 1.19
N ALA A 168 0.78 -5.77 0.79
CA ALA A 168 1.07 -7.07 0.22
C ALA A 168 0.27 -7.37 -1.05
N PHE A 169 0.90 -8.04 -2.02
CA PHE A 169 0.32 -8.36 -3.32
C PHE A 169 1.16 -9.40 -4.07
N TYR A 170 0.64 -9.87 -5.21
CA TYR A 170 1.33 -10.75 -6.17
C TYR A 170 1.85 -9.92 -7.35
N PRO A 171 3.13 -9.53 -7.39
CA PRO A 171 3.65 -8.57 -8.38
C PRO A 171 3.49 -9.02 -9.83
N GLU A 172 3.72 -10.31 -10.15
CA GLU A 172 3.61 -10.83 -11.53
C GLU A 172 2.20 -10.65 -12.11
N GLU A 173 1.16 -10.73 -11.28
CA GLU A 173 -0.22 -10.52 -11.71
C GLU A 173 -0.52 -9.06 -12.07
N TRP A 174 0.22 -8.13 -11.45
CA TRP A 174 -0.09 -6.71 -11.48
C TRP A 174 0.96 -5.81 -12.13
N GLU A 175 2.10 -6.35 -12.57
CA GLU A 175 3.08 -5.57 -13.34
C GLU A 175 2.44 -5.09 -14.67
N PRO A 176 2.57 -3.83 -15.09
CA PRO A 176 3.33 -2.75 -14.43
C PRO A 176 2.54 -1.90 -13.42
N TRP A 177 1.29 -2.21 -13.14
CA TRP A 177 0.35 -1.40 -12.35
C TRP A 177 0.76 -1.22 -10.88
N CYS A 178 1.42 -2.24 -10.30
CA CYS A 178 1.91 -2.22 -8.92
C CYS A 178 3.31 -1.60 -8.77
N ARG A 179 3.85 -0.99 -9.82
CA ARG A 179 5.16 -0.34 -9.79
C ARG A 179 5.05 1.04 -9.15
N PHE A 180 5.75 1.25 -8.05
CA PHE A 180 5.82 2.55 -7.36
C PHE A 180 6.31 3.64 -8.33
N ILE A 181 5.64 4.80 -8.29
CA ILE A 181 6.01 5.95 -9.12
C ILE A 181 7.18 6.69 -8.44
N GLU A 182 8.18 7.11 -9.22
CA GLU A 182 9.36 7.78 -8.66
C GLU A 182 9.11 9.27 -8.42
N VAL A 183 8.07 9.58 -7.64
CA VAL A 183 7.70 10.94 -7.23
C VAL A 183 7.68 11.00 -5.70
N PRO A 184 8.54 11.81 -5.08
CA PRO A 184 8.59 11.92 -3.62
C PRO A 184 7.22 12.21 -3.01
N ARG A 185 6.85 11.50 -1.95
CA ARG A 185 5.60 11.62 -1.19
C ARG A 185 4.31 11.21 -1.91
N TYR A 186 4.38 10.86 -3.20
CA TYR A 186 3.23 10.41 -4.00
C TYR A 186 3.49 9.08 -4.72
N ASP A 187 4.61 8.45 -4.44
CA ASP A 187 5.08 7.22 -5.09
C ASP A 187 4.07 6.07 -5.00
N ASP A 188 3.50 5.83 -3.84
CA ASP A 188 2.49 4.81 -3.57
C ASP A 188 1.06 5.29 -3.88
N ILE A 189 0.74 6.56 -3.62
CA ILE A 189 -0.59 7.13 -3.84
C ILE A 189 -0.94 7.12 -5.33
N TRP A 190 -0.05 7.64 -6.17
CA TRP A 190 -0.30 7.72 -7.61
C TRP A 190 -0.22 6.36 -8.30
N MET A 191 0.72 5.50 -7.89
CA MET A 191 0.71 4.10 -8.28
C MET A 191 -0.62 3.44 -7.89
N GLY A 192 -1.08 3.68 -6.67
CA GLY A 192 -2.33 3.14 -6.15
C GLY A 192 -3.55 3.52 -6.99
N TRP A 193 -3.65 4.77 -7.48
CA TRP A 193 -4.78 5.18 -8.33
C TRP A 193 -4.76 4.52 -9.71
N LEU A 194 -3.59 4.39 -10.34
CA LEU A 194 -3.45 3.65 -11.59
C LEU A 194 -3.87 2.19 -11.42
N TRP A 195 -3.38 1.58 -10.36
CA TRP A 195 -3.66 0.19 -10.05
C TRP A 195 -5.15 -0.05 -9.69
N GLN A 196 -5.74 0.80 -8.86
CA GLN A 196 -7.16 0.72 -8.50
C GLN A 196 -8.06 0.76 -9.73
N ARG A 197 -7.78 1.66 -10.68
CA ARG A 197 -8.54 1.72 -11.93
C ARG A 197 -8.51 0.39 -12.67
N GLU A 198 -7.33 -0.18 -12.88
CA GLU A 198 -7.19 -1.45 -13.58
C GLU A 198 -7.79 -2.61 -12.79
N ALA A 199 -7.58 -2.67 -11.49
CA ALA A 199 -8.13 -3.71 -10.63
C ALA A 199 -9.66 -3.70 -10.65
N TYR A 200 -10.28 -2.52 -10.57
CA TYR A 200 -11.74 -2.39 -10.64
C TYR A 200 -12.29 -2.81 -12.01
N ARG A 201 -11.59 -2.44 -13.07
CA ARG A 201 -11.95 -2.87 -14.44
C ARG A 201 -11.90 -4.39 -14.58
N ARG A 202 -10.96 -5.06 -13.94
CA ARG A 202 -10.84 -6.54 -13.91
C ARG A 202 -11.79 -7.21 -12.89
N GLY A 203 -12.56 -6.44 -12.13
CA GLY A 203 -13.47 -6.99 -11.11
C GLY A 203 -12.79 -7.41 -9.82
N TYR A 204 -11.66 -6.80 -9.45
CA TYR A 204 -10.96 -7.00 -8.19
C TYR A 204 -11.36 -5.93 -7.16
N CYS A 205 -11.15 -6.23 -5.90
CA CYS A 205 -11.22 -5.27 -4.80
C CYS A 205 -9.86 -5.13 -4.12
N PHE A 206 -9.75 -4.14 -3.23
CA PHE A 206 -8.63 -4.00 -2.30
C PHE A 206 -9.11 -4.34 -0.89
N ASN A 207 -8.28 -5.05 -0.13
CA ASN A 207 -8.53 -5.27 1.29
C ASN A 207 -7.82 -4.18 2.09
N LEU A 208 -8.59 -3.42 2.87
CA LEU A 208 -8.08 -2.46 3.85
C LEU A 208 -8.30 -3.01 5.26
N GLY A 209 -7.33 -2.85 6.14
CA GLY A 209 -7.41 -3.36 7.49
C GLY A 209 -6.78 -4.73 7.67
N GLY A 210 -5.83 -5.08 6.82
CA GLY A 210 -4.92 -6.21 7.03
C GLY A 210 -4.20 -6.08 8.38
N PRO A 211 -3.05 -6.74 8.58
CA PRO A 211 -2.33 -6.67 9.85
C PRO A 211 -1.93 -5.23 10.17
N THR A 212 -2.09 -4.82 11.43
CA THR A 212 -1.70 -3.49 11.88
C THR A 212 -0.28 -3.52 12.44
N VAL A 213 0.50 -2.51 12.07
CA VAL A 213 1.86 -2.27 12.57
C VAL A 213 1.93 -0.97 13.38
N ARG A 214 3.00 -0.77 14.12
CA ARG A 214 3.28 0.46 14.83
C ARG A 214 4.25 1.31 14.03
N HIS A 215 3.84 2.46 13.56
CA HIS A 215 4.69 3.43 12.86
C HIS A 215 5.32 4.38 13.87
N ALA A 216 6.65 4.37 13.97
CA ALA A 216 7.36 4.96 15.12
C ALA A 216 8.20 6.21 14.80
N ARG A 217 8.21 6.69 13.54
CA ARG A 217 9.03 7.82 13.15
C ARG A 217 8.21 8.97 12.59
N GLN A 218 8.41 10.15 13.16
CA GLN A 218 7.98 11.39 12.52
C GLN A 218 9.03 11.83 11.49
N SER A 219 8.59 12.04 10.26
CA SER A 219 9.39 12.67 9.22
C SER A 219 9.51 14.18 9.46
N ASN A 220 10.53 14.82 8.85
CA ASN A 220 10.66 16.27 8.93
C ASN A 220 9.57 16.94 8.10
N VAL A 221 8.60 17.58 8.76
CA VAL A 221 7.42 18.18 8.13
C VAL A 221 7.77 19.27 7.08
N TRP A 222 8.86 20.02 7.28
CA TRP A 222 9.29 21.06 6.34
C TRP A 222 9.87 20.47 5.06
N ASN A 223 10.58 19.34 5.16
CA ASN A 223 11.04 18.61 3.99
C ASN A 223 9.85 18.00 3.24
N ASN A 224 8.91 17.40 3.96
CA ASN A 224 7.67 16.87 3.40
C ASN A 224 6.90 17.96 2.65
N LEU A 225 6.69 19.12 3.26
CA LEU A 225 6.00 20.25 2.64
C LEU A 225 6.67 20.70 1.33
N ARG A 226 8.01 20.79 1.32
CA ARG A 226 8.77 21.18 0.12
C ARG A 226 8.54 20.20 -1.03
N ASP A 227 8.50 18.91 -0.73
CA ASP A 227 8.33 17.87 -1.75
C ASP A 227 6.87 17.73 -2.17
N GLU A 228 5.92 17.77 -1.24
CA GLU A 228 4.50 17.73 -1.53
C GLU A 228 4.02 18.97 -2.32
N ALA A 229 4.52 20.16 -1.99
CA ALA A 229 4.13 21.42 -2.65
C ALA A 229 4.34 21.40 -4.16
N LYS A 230 5.31 20.65 -4.67
CA LYS A 230 5.59 20.52 -6.10
C LYS A 230 4.43 19.87 -6.88
N HIS A 231 3.62 19.07 -6.19
CA HIS A 231 2.66 18.17 -6.80
C HIS A 231 1.23 18.30 -6.23
N LEU A 232 1.00 19.17 -5.24
CA LEU A 232 -0.31 19.33 -4.58
C LEU A 232 -1.44 19.60 -5.57
N GLU A 233 -1.25 20.56 -6.49
CA GLU A 233 -2.27 20.89 -7.49
C GLU A 233 -2.58 19.72 -8.42
N ARG A 234 -1.54 18.98 -8.84
CA ARG A 234 -1.74 17.79 -9.66
C ARG A 234 -2.42 16.66 -8.90
N ASN A 235 -2.11 16.49 -7.63
CA ASN A 235 -2.74 15.48 -6.78
C ASN A 235 -4.26 15.68 -6.66
N GLU A 236 -4.74 16.93 -6.64
CA GLU A 236 -6.19 17.23 -6.57
C GLU A 236 -6.97 16.78 -7.82
N THR A 237 -6.33 16.71 -8.97
CA THR A 237 -6.99 16.44 -10.25
C THR A 237 -6.66 15.06 -10.83
N LEU A 238 -5.48 14.53 -10.57
CA LEU A 238 -4.94 13.32 -11.22
C LEU A 238 -5.85 12.11 -11.08
N TRP A 239 -6.38 11.84 -9.88
CA TRP A 239 -7.26 10.70 -9.65
C TRP A 239 -8.51 10.73 -10.55
N ARG A 240 -9.04 11.94 -10.81
CA ARG A 240 -10.20 12.15 -11.69
C ARG A 240 -9.82 11.93 -13.14
N ASP A 241 -8.67 12.46 -13.57
CA ASP A 241 -8.18 12.25 -14.92
C ASP A 241 -7.96 10.76 -15.19
N ILE A 242 -7.38 10.02 -14.25
CA ILE A 242 -7.22 8.56 -14.31
C ILE A 242 -8.58 7.87 -14.38
N ALA A 243 -9.54 8.25 -13.54
CA ALA A 243 -10.87 7.63 -13.50
C ALA A 243 -11.68 7.84 -14.77
N LEU A 244 -11.53 8.99 -15.43
CA LEU A 244 -12.31 9.40 -16.61
C LEU A 244 -11.62 9.07 -17.94
N MET A 245 -10.36 8.65 -17.95
CA MET A 245 -9.63 8.35 -19.16
C MET A 245 -10.25 7.16 -19.90
N GLN A 246 -10.42 7.29 -21.22
CA GLN A 246 -11.02 6.25 -22.07
C GLN A 246 -10.03 5.15 -22.49
N HIS A 247 -8.73 5.44 -22.43
CA HIS A 247 -7.68 4.46 -22.75
C HIS A 247 -7.37 3.57 -21.53
N ASP A 248 -7.19 2.29 -21.78
CA ASP A 248 -7.01 1.27 -20.73
C ASP A 248 -5.57 0.75 -20.62
N ASP A 249 -4.67 1.25 -21.49
CA ASP A 249 -3.27 0.84 -21.44
C ASP A 249 -2.47 1.66 -20.40
N TYR A 250 -1.48 0.99 -19.81
CA TYR A 250 -0.66 1.57 -18.75
C TYR A 250 0.11 2.82 -19.20
N ASP A 251 0.67 2.80 -20.41
CA ASP A 251 1.53 3.90 -20.89
C ASP A 251 0.73 5.18 -21.09
N SER A 252 -0.49 5.07 -21.64
CA SER A 252 -1.40 6.21 -21.78
C SER A 252 -1.77 6.79 -20.41
N LEU A 253 -2.10 5.96 -19.43
CA LEU A 253 -2.41 6.40 -18.06
C LEU A 253 -1.17 6.96 -17.36
N ARG A 254 -0.02 6.33 -17.56
CA ARG A 254 1.27 6.77 -17.01
C ARG A 254 1.68 8.15 -17.53
N SER A 255 1.32 8.49 -18.77
CA SER A 255 1.60 9.80 -19.38
C SER A 255 0.88 10.97 -18.68
N LEU A 256 -0.16 10.71 -17.88
CA LEU A 256 -0.83 11.73 -17.07
C LEU A 256 0.02 12.20 -15.88
N LEU A 257 1.01 11.42 -15.49
CA LEU A 257 1.87 11.75 -14.35
C LEU A 257 2.93 12.78 -14.78
N PRO A 258 3.19 13.78 -13.94
CA PRO A 258 4.21 14.81 -14.20
C PRO A 258 5.62 14.29 -13.85
N VAL A 259 6.15 13.38 -14.65
CA VAL A 259 7.45 12.70 -14.40
C VAL A 259 8.36 12.91 -15.58
#